data_b36f43495695cc891cbb2bd0e2896793
#
_entry.id   b36f43495695cc891cbb2bd0e2896793
#
_cell.length_a   1.000
_cell.length_b   1.000
_cell.length_c   1.000
_cell.angle_alpha   90.00
_cell.angle_beta   90.00
_cell.angle_gamma   90.00
#
_symmetry.space_group_name_H-M   'P 1'
#
loop_
_entity.id
_entity.type
_entity.pdbx_description
1 polymer ?
#
loop_
_entity_poly.entity_id
_entity_poly.type
_entity_poly.pdbx_seq_one_letter_code
_entity_poly.pdbx_strand_id
1 'polypeptide(L)'
;MFYGAQVVSIFEYLQSKEIVYRDLKPENIMIGSDGYLKMIDFGFAKVVKKRTYTICGTPEYIAPEILLNQGHGLAVDWWTLGILLYEMLAGYPPF
;
A
#
# COMPACT_ATOMS: atom_id res chain seq x y z
N MET A 1 13.12 -8.70 -5.54
CA MET A 1 13.36 -7.31 -5.08
C MET A 1 13.14 -6.26 -6.14
N PHE A 2 13.21 -6.61 -7.42
CA PHE A 2 12.93 -5.66 -8.50
C PHE A 2 11.55 -5.02 -8.38
N TYR A 3 10.52 -5.83 -8.16
CA TYR A 3 9.15 -5.32 -8.03
C TYR A 3 8.95 -4.54 -6.73
N GLY A 4 9.58 -4.97 -5.64
CA GLY A 4 9.53 -4.22 -4.39
C GLY A 4 10.10 -2.82 -4.53
N ALA A 5 11.23 -2.70 -5.23
CA ALA A 5 11.84 -1.40 -5.49
C ALA A 5 10.92 -0.50 -6.32
N GLN A 6 10.17 -1.05 -7.26
CA GLN A 6 9.21 -0.28 -8.05
C GLN A 6 8.07 0.24 -7.19
N VAL A 7 7.55 -0.57 -6.25
CA VAL A 7 6.51 -0.13 -5.34
C VAL A 7 7.02 1.01 -4.45
N VAL A 8 8.25 0.91 -3.96
CA VAL A 8 8.88 2.00 -3.20
C VAL A 8 8.89 3.29 -4.01
N SER A 9 9.29 3.23 -5.27
CA SER A 9 9.32 4.41 -6.15
C SER A 9 7.93 5.02 -6.34
N ILE A 10 6.90 4.16 -6.52
CA ILE A 10 5.53 4.63 -6.65
C ILE A 10 5.08 5.34 -5.37
N PHE A 11 5.36 4.75 -4.20
CA PHE A 11 4.98 5.35 -2.92
C PHE A 11 5.72 6.65 -2.65
N GLU A 12 7.00 6.75 -3.04
CA GLU A 12 7.73 8.00 -2.92
C GLU A 12 7.03 9.12 -3.71
N TYR A 13 6.59 8.82 -4.94
CA TYR A 13 5.86 9.78 -5.74
C TYR A 13 4.54 10.18 -5.08
N LEU A 14 3.76 9.21 -4.62
CA LEU A 14 2.48 9.49 -3.97
C LEU A 14 2.66 10.32 -2.71
N GLN A 15 3.69 10.02 -1.91
CA GLN A 15 3.97 10.79 -0.70
C GLN A 15 4.38 12.22 -1.00
N SER A 16 5.07 12.46 -2.12
CA SER A 16 5.40 13.82 -2.54
C SER A 16 4.15 14.65 -2.85
N LYS A 17 3.02 14.00 -3.12
CA LYS A 17 1.72 14.62 -3.35
C LYS A 17 0.80 14.51 -2.14
N GLU A 18 1.32 14.04 -1.00
CA GLU A 18 0.54 13.80 0.23
C GLU A 18 -0.63 12.83 0.01
N ILE A 19 -0.47 11.85 -0.89
CA ILE A 19 -1.48 10.84 -1.19
C ILE A 19 -1.11 9.53 -0.51
N VAL A 20 -2.06 8.98 0.28
CA VAL A 20 -1.96 7.63 0.82
C VAL A 20 -2.80 6.70 -0.04
N TYR A 21 -2.24 5.54 -0.42
CA TYR A 21 -2.92 4.60 -1.32
C TYR A 21 -3.89 3.69 -0.58
N ARG A 22 -3.48 3.11 0.53
CA ARG A 22 -4.28 2.35 1.49
C ARG A 22 -4.82 1.01 1.02
N ASP A 23 -4.46 0.53 -0.16
CA ASP A 23 -5.01 -0.73 -0.69
C ASP A 23 -3.97 -1.55 -1.45
N LEU A 24 -2.72 -1.54 -0.98
CA LEU A 24 -1.67 -2.33 -1.62
C LEU A 24 -1.93 -3.82 -1.39
N LYS A 25 -2.02 -4.58 -2.48
CA LYS A 25 -2.15 -6.04 -2.49
C LYS A 25 -1.84 -6.53 -3.90
N PRO A 26 -1.53 -7.82 -4.09
CA PRO A 26 -1.18 -8.34 -5.42
C PRO A 26 -2.26 -8.07 -6.47
N GLU A 27 -3.53 -8.11 -6.08
CA GLU A 27 -4.65 -7.91 -7.02
C GLU A 27 -4.69 -6.50 -7.59
N ASN A 28 -4.06 -5.52 -6.93
CA ASN A 28 -4.04 -4.13 -7.38
C ASN A 28 -2.76 -3.75 -8.11
N ILE A 29 -1.95 -4.75 -8.45
CA ILE A 29 -0.70 -4.55 -9.17
C ILE A 29 -0.75 -5.35 -10.47
N MET A 30 -0.46 -4.68 -11.60
CA MET A 30 -0.37 -5.33 -12.89
C MET A 30 1.03 -5.16 -13.45
N ILE A 31 1.49 -6.15 -14.21
CA ILE A 31 2.76 -6.07 -14.92
C ILE A 31 2.46 -5.59 -16.32
N GLY A 32 3.02 -4.44 -16.68
CA GLY A 32 2.85 -3.87 -18.01
C GLY A 32 3.61 -4.66 -19.07
N SER A 33 3.28 -4.44 -20.33
CA SER A 33 3.97 -5.09 -21.46
C SER A 33 5.46 -4.74 -21.52
N ASP A 34 5.88 -3.64 -20.89
CA ASP A 34 7.27 -3.21 -20.77
C ASP A 34 7.99 -3.87 -19.59
N GLY A 35 7.32 -4.75 -18.83
CA GLY A 35 7.89 -5.43 -17.67
C GLY A 35 7.84 -4.63 -16.37
N TYR A 36 7.30 -3.43 -16.38
CA TYR A 36 7.20 -2.59 -15.19
C TYR A 36 5.82 -2.69 -14.54
N LEU A 37 5.78 -2.48 -13.22
CA LEU A 37 4.55 -2.56 -12.46
C LEU A 37 3.67 -1.32 -12.69
N LYS A 38 2.37 -1.55 -12.68
CA LYS A 38 1.35 -0.49 -12.69
C LYS A 38 0.42 -0.73 -11.51
N MET A 39 0.21 0.28 -10.68
CA MET A 39 -0.80 0.21 -9.65
C MET A 39 -2.14 0.61 -10.23
N ILE A 40 -3.17 -0.14 -9.88
CA ILE A 40 -4.54 0.09 -10.33
C ILE A 40 -5.44 0.27 -9.12
N ASP A 41 -6.66 0.74 -9.34
CA ASP A 41 -7.69 0.90 -8.30
C ASP A 41 -7.26 1.82 -7.17
N PHE A 42 -7.47 3.11 -7.37
CA PHE A 42 -7.20 4.14 -6.36
C PHE A 42 -8.47 4.49 -5.56
N GLY A 43 -9.40 3.54 -5.43
CA GLY A 43 -10.68 3.76 -4.76
C GLY A 43 -10.56 4.21 -3.29
N PHE A 44 -9.51 3.76 -2.59
CA PHE A 44 -9.24 4.17 -1.21
C PHE A 44 -8.16 5.24 -1.09
N ALA A 45 -7.58 5.69 -2.20
CA ALA A 45 -6.54 6.71 -2.17
C ALA A 45 -7.12 8.05 -1.69
N LYS A 46 -6.32 8.77 -0.91
CA LYS A 46 -6.77 10.03 -0.30
C LYS A 46 -5.60 10.96 -0.08
N VAL A 47 -5.81 12.25 -0.30
CA VAL A 47 -4.84 13.27 0.10
C VAL A 47 -4.94 13.44 1.61
N VAL A 48 -3.84 13.21 2.32
CA VAL A 48 -3.79 13.24 3.77
C VAL A 48 -2.61 14.09 4.23
N LYS A 49 -2.90 15.23 4.86
CA LYS A 49 -1.84 16.12 5.37
C LYS A 49 -1.35 15.70 6.75
N LYS A 50 -2.24 15.19 7.61
CA LYS A 50 -1.91 14.71 8.94
C LYS A 50 -2.42 13.30 9.17
N ARG A 51 -3.70 13.13 9.43
CA ARG A 51 -4.33 11.85 9.74
C ARG A 51 -5.72 11.75 9.14
N THR A 52 -6.13 10.52 8.88
CA THR A 52 -7.51 10.18 8.53
C THR A 52 -7.97 9.04 9.43
N TYR A 53 -9.28 8.87 9.59
CA TYR A 53 -9.87 7.86 10.46
C TYR A 53 -10.74 6.87 9.70
N THR A 54 -10.74 6.93 8.37
CA THR A 54 -11.51 6.00 7.55
C THR A 54 -10.92 4.59 7.66
N ILE A 55 -11.74 3.61 8.03
CA ILE A 55 -11.33 2.21 8.03
C ILE A 55 -11.52 1.66 6.63
N CYS A 56 -10.45 1.20 6.01
CA CYS A 56 -10.46 0.70 4.65
C CYS A 56 -9.28 -0.23 4.42
N GLY A 57 -9.34 -0.99 3.32
CA GLY A 57 -8.29 -1.89 2.91
C GLY A 57 -8.69 -3.35 3.04
N THR A 58 -7.78 -4.24 2.62
CA THR A 58 -7.96 -5.69 2.68
C THR A 58 -7.50 -6.18 4.06
N PRO A 59 -8.30 -7.02 4.79
CA PRO A 59 -7.99 -7.36 6.19
C PRO A 59 -6.58 -7.81 6.47
N GLU A 60 -5.99 -8.65 5.61
CA GLU A 60 -4.64 -9.18 5.81
C GLU A 60 -3.57 -8.10 5.69
N TYR A 61 -3.89 -6.96 5.10
CA TYR A 61 -2.94 -5.87 4.81
C TYR A 61 -3.16 -4.66 5.71
N ILE A 62 -4.21 -4.63 6.53
CA ILE A 62 -4.56 -3.44 7.31
C ILE A 62 -3.52 -3.20 8.40
N ALA A 63 -2.99 -1.98 8.45
CA ALA A 63 -2.04 -1.57 9.48
C ALA A 63 -2.70 -1.49 10.86
N PRO A 64 -1.95 -1.74 11.95
CA PRO A 64 -2.52 -1.74 13.31
C PRO A 64 -3.22 -0.44 13.68
N GLU A 65 -2.66 0.71 13.29
CA GLU A 65 -3.25 2.01 13.64
C GLU A 65 -4.62 2.23 13.01
N ILE A 66 -4.91 1.57 11.87
CA ILE A 66 -6.24 1.61 11.27
C ILE A 66 -7.21 0.79 12.13
N LEU A 67 -6.82 -0.43 12.48
CA LEU A 67 -7.66 -1.32 13.29
C LEU A 67 -7.93 -0.75 14.67
N LEU A 68 -6.97 -0.06 15.26
CA LEU A 68 -7.11 0.53 16.59
C LEU A 68 -7.80 1.89 16.56
N ASN A 69 -8.16 2.37 15.38
CA ASN A 69 -8.85 3.65 15.19
C ASN A 69 -8.09 4.83 15.81
N GLN A 70 -6.77 4.80 15.69
CA GLN A 70 -5.87 5.84 16.23
C GLN A 70 -5.61 6.96 15.22
N GLY A 71 -6.28 6.90 14.04
CA GLY A 71 -5.95 7.76 12.92
C GLY A 71 -4.71 7.25 12.19
N HIS A 72 -4.63 7.49 10.89
CA HIS A 72 -3.50 7.04 10.09
C HIS A 72 -3.15 8.07 9.03
N GLY A 73 -1.94 7.98 8.54
CA GLY A 73 -1.44 8.85 7.48
C GLY A 73 -0.65 8.06 6.46
N LEU A 74 0.34 8.70 5.84
CA LEU A 74 1.13 8.10 4.75
C LEU A 74 1.87 6.83 5.16
N ALA A 75 2.20 6.69 6.44
CA ALA A 75 2.98 5.56 6.94
C ALA A 75 2.29 4.20 6.76
N VAL A 76 0.95 4.17 6.64
CA VAL A 76 0.24 2.89 6.46
C VAL A 76 0.61 2.20 5.15
N ASP A 77 1.00 2.94 4.12
CA ASP A 77 1.44 2.34 2.86
C ASP A 77 2.74 1.57 3.04
N TRP A 78 3.63 2.01 3.94
CA TRP A 78 4.87 1.28 4.23
C TRP A 78 4.61 -0.01 5.00
N TRP A 79 3.61 -0.03 5.88
CA TRP A 79 3.17 -1.27 6.52
C TRP A 79 2.69 -2.27 5.48
N THR A 80 1.83 -1.83 4.55
CA THR A 80 1.30 -2.72 3.51
C THR A 80 2.39 -3.19 2.56
N LEU A 81 3.41 -2.38 2.31
CA LEU A 81 4.58 -2.82 1.54
C LEU A 81 5.28 -3.98 2.22
N GLY A 82 5.46 -3.91 3.54
CA GLY A 82 6.05 -5.02 4.30
C GLY A 82 5.25 -6.29 4.17
N ILE A 83 3.92 -6.19 4.26
CA ILE A 83 3.01 -7.33 4.08
C ILE A 83 3.18 -7.92 2.67
N LEU A 84 3.21 -7.08 1.65
CA LEU A 84 3.37 -7.53 0.26
C LEU A 84 4.71 -8.25 0.05
N LEU A 85 5.80 -7.70 0.58
CA LEU A 85 7.12 -8.32 0.46
C LEU A 85 7.14 -9.70 1.11
N TYR A 86 6.52 -9.83 2.29
CA TYR A 86 6.41 -11.13 2.95
C TYR A 86 5.64 -12.12 2.07
N GLU A 87 4.50 -11.71 1.54
CA GLU A 87 3.67 -12.59 0.71
C GLU A 87 4.40 -13.01 -0.57
N MET A 88 5.16 -12.11 -1.20
CA MET A 88 5.94 -12.46 -2.39
C MET A 88 7.01 -13.51 -2.10
N LEU A 89 7.58 -13.50 -0.89
CA LEU A 89 8.63 -14.47 -0.52
C LEU A 89 8.05 -15.77 0.02
N ALA A 90 6.96 -15.72 0.76
CA ALA A 90 6.39 -16.88 1.45
C ALA A 90 5.25 -17.55 0.70
N GLY A 91 4.57 -16.84 -0.20
CA GLY A 91 3.41 -17.33 -0.95
C GLY A 91 2.08 -17.10 -0.24
N TYR A 92 2.09 -16.51 0.96
CA TYR A 92 0.90 -16.18 1.73
C TYR A 92 1.20 -14.99 2.65
N PRO A 93 0.18 -14.19 3.06
CA PRO A 93 0.42 -13.06 3.96
C PRO A 93 0.76 -13.51 5.38
N PRO A 94 1.45 -12.66 6.19
CA PRO A 94 1.87 -13.01 7.55
C PRO A 94 0.73 -13.14 8.55
N PHE A 95 -0.42 -12.52 8.27
CA PHE A 95 -1.57 -12.52 9.18
C PHE A 95 -2.84 -13.06 8.55
#